data_35da835a77506138f3bfe3431cc124c1
#
_entry.id   35da835a77506138f3bfe3431cc124c1
#
_cell.length_a   1.000
_cell.length_b   1.000
_cell.length_c   1.000
_cell.angle_alpha   90.00
_cell.angle_beta   90.00
_cell.angle_gamma   90.00
#
_symmetry.space_group_name_H-M   'P 1'
#
loop_
_entity.id
_entity.type
_entity.pdbx_description
1 polymer ?
#
loop_
_entity_poly.entity_id
_entity_poly.type
_entity_poly.pdbx_seq_one_letter_code
_entity_poly.pdbx_strand_id
1 'polypeptide(L)'
;MKPDDTIISRILFHPREEARGYVPEGIRTVTVSGNAEIGGYLHLHPTSDALLLFFHGNGEIAAEYDDISSYFTGCGVSFWSVNYRGYGRSSGLPAYRLMFDDADALLSDVPRIAQATGRTFSRILVMGRSLGSASALFLASRHASTELGGLILDSPYADGLKLVYRLSGIALNRMDLPDFMDNIDLMRAADLPTLIIHGTIDQIIPISEARDLYGACQNPVRRLIEIDGAGHNDLMF
;
A
#
# COMPACT_ATOMS: atom_id res chain seq x y z
N MET A 1 -10.63 -17.66 12.75
CA MET A 1 -9.57 -16.63 12.86
C MET A 1 -8.83 -16.89 14.15
N LYS A 2 -7.52 -17.05 14.11
CA LYS A 2 -6.70 -17.28 15.33
C LYS A 2 -6.76 -16.01 16.20
N PRO A 3 -6.74 -16.11 17.55
CA PRO A 3 -6.82 -14.94 18.44
C PRO A 3 -5.84 -13.82 18.12
N ASP A 4 -4.67 -14.19 17.60
CA ASP A 4 -3.53 -13.30 17.35
C ASP A 4 -3.74 -12.35 16.17
N ASP A 5 -4.39 -12.81 15.10
CA ASP A 5 -4.79 -11.96 13.96
C ASP A 5 -5.75 -10.84 14.39
N THR A 6 -6.57 -11.09 15.40
CA THR A 6 -7.53 -10.09 15.91
C THR A 6 -6.84 -8.97 16.67
N ILE A 7 -5.81 -9.29 17.48
CA ILE A 7 -5.04 -8.29 18.25
C ILE A 7 -4.25 -7.41 17.29
N ILE A 8 -3.49 -8.02 16.38
CA ILE A 8 -2.72 -7.29 15.36
C ILE A 8 -3.62 -6.39 14.54
N SER A 9 -4.74 -6.93 14.06
CA SER A 9 -5.67 -6.17 13.23
C SER A 9 -6.27 -4.97 13.97
N ARG A 10 -6.60 -5.10 15.26
CA ARG A 10 -7.10 -3.98 16.07
C ARG A 10 -6.06 -2.90 16.33
N ILE A 11 -4.77 -3.26 16.36
CA ILE A 11 -3.68 -2.32 16.55
C ILE A 11 -3.32 -1.61 15.24
N LEU A 12 -3.29 -2.38 14.12
CA LEU A 12 -2.83 -1.87 12.84
C LEU A 12 -3.90 -1.16 12.01
N PHE A 13 -5.19 -1.38 12.27
CA PHE A 13 -6.25 -0.80 11.44
C PHE A 13 -7.14 0.15 12.24
N HIS A 14 -7.29 1.37 11.72
CA HIS A 14 -8.19 2.39 12.24
C HIS A 14 -9.14 2.83 11.12
N PRO A 15 -10.16 2.01 10.80
CA PRO A 15 -11.04 2.28 9.68
C PRO A 15 -11.80 3.61 9.85
N ARG A 16 -11.92 4.34 8.75
CA ARG A 16 -12.66 5.60 8.65
C ARG A 16 -13.63 5.51 7.49
N GLU A 17 -14.83 6.04 7.67
CA GLU A 17 -15.80 6.18 6.59
C GLU A 17 -15.49 7.41 5.73
N GLU A 18 -15.84 7.33 4.47
CA GLU A 18 -15.82 8.49 3.57
C GLU A 18 -16.92 9.49 3.96
N ALA A 19 -16.59 10.77 3.89
CA ALA A 19 -17.55 11.82 4.24
C ALA A 19 -18.80 11.74 3.37
N ARG A 20 -19.96 11.87 4.00
CA ARG A 20 -21.26 11.88 3.29
C ARG A 20 -21.33 13.09 2.36
N GLY A 21 -21.68 12.83 1.10
CA GLY A 21 -21.81 13.88 0.09
C GLY A 21 -20.51 14.29 -0.58
N TYR A 22 -19.37 13.71 -0.19
CA TYR A 22 -18.14 13.88 -0.96
C TYR A 22 -18.26 13.18 -2.32
N VAL A 23 -17.90 13.90 -3.37
CA VAL A 23 -17.91 13.42 -4.76
C VAL A 23 -16.49 13.53 -5.30
N PRO A 24 -15.72 12.45 -5.28
CA PRO A 24 -14.37 12.42 -5.83
C PRO A 24 -14.36 12.71 -7.33
N GLU A 25 -13.28 13.31 -7.83
CA GLU A 25 -13.03 13.49 -9.26
C GLU A 25 -12.65 12.16 -9.94
N GLY A 26 -12.05 11.24 -9.18
CA GLY A 26 -11.66 9.92 -9.67
C GLY A 26 -12.84 9.01 -10.00
N ILE A 27 -12.66 8.13 -10.98
CA ILE A 27 -13.62 7.09 -11.32
C ILE A 27 -13.72 6.11 -10.16
N ARG A 28 -14.91 6.00 -9.57
CA ARG A 28 -15.14 5.01 -8.51
C ARG A 28 -14.97 3.58 -9.04
N THR A 29 -14.17 2.80 -8.33
CA THR A 29 -13.95 1.39 -8.61
C THR A 29 -14.46 0.51 -7.47
N VAL A 30 -14.84 -0.71 -7.77
CA VAL A 30 -15.18 -1.74 -6.80
C VAL A 30 -14.60 -3.06 -7.27
N THR A 31 -13.76 -3.66 -6.43
CA THR A 31 -13.18 -5.00 -6.66
C THR A 31 -13.74 -5.96 -5.62
N VAL A 32 -14.17 -7.14 -6.05
CA VAL A 32 -14.66 -8.18 -5.15
C VAL A 32 -13.49 -9.04 -4.66
N SER A 33 -13.32 -9.13 -3.35
CA SER A 33 -12.33 -10.00 -2.70
C SER A 33 -13.02 -10.89 -1.67
N GLY A 34 -13.17 -12.16 -1.98
CA GLY A 34 -13.93 -13.09 -1.15
C GLY A 34 -15.38 -12.61 -0.94
N ASN A 35 -15.70 -12.28 0.31
CA ASN A 35 -17.03 -11.79 0.69
C ASN A 35 -17.10 -10.27 0.90
N ALA A 36 -16.09 -9.53 0.47
CA ALA A 36 -16.01 -8.08 0.63
C ALA A 36 -15.90 -7.37 -0.72
N GLU A 37 -16.41 -6.14 -0.75
CA GLU A 37 -16.21 -5.18 -1.83
C GLU A 37 -15.14 -4.18 -1.39
N ILE A 38 -14.08 -4.06 -2.18
CA ILE A 38 -12.98 -3.12 -1.97
C ILE A 38 -13.18 -1.93 -2.88
N GLY A 39 -13.44 -0.77 -2.29
CA GLY A 39 -13.64 0.48 -3.01
C GLY A 39 -12.31 1.19 -3.31
N GLY A 40 -12.30 1.99 -4.36
CA GLY A 40 -11.16 2.83 -4.71
C GLY A 40 -11.55 3.92 -5.72
N TYR A 41 -10.57 4.76 -6.07
CA TYR A 41 -10.72 5.83 -7.04
C TYR A 41 -9.57 5.80 -8.05
N LEU A 42 -9.95 5.81 -9.34
CA LEU A 42 -9.02 5.78 -10.46
C LEU A 42 -8.98 7.12 -11.18
N HIS A 43 -7.83 7.76 -11.20
CA HIS A 43 -7.55 8.97 -11.95
C HIS A 43 -6.76 8.61 -13.21
N LEU A 44 -7.36 8.81 -14.37
CA LEU A 44 -6.76 8.41 -15.64
C LEU A 44 -5.77 9.45 -16.16
N HIS A 45 -4.56 9.04 -16.49
CA HIS A 45 -3.69 9.83 -17.35
C HIS A 45 -4.26 9.86 -18.78
N PRO A 46 -4.23 11.00 -19.51
CA PRO A 46 -4.87 11.10 -20.83
C PRO A 46 -4.42 10.07 -21.85
N THR A 47 -3.13 9.73 -21.89
CA THR A 47 -2.53 8.91 -22.96
C THR A 47 -1.62 7.78 -22.48
N SER A 48 -1.19 7.77 -21.20
CA SER A 48 -0.27 6.74 -20.68
C SER A 48 -0.99 5.42 -20.47
N ASP A 49 -0.28 4.33 -20.72
CA ASP A 49 -0.66 2.95 -20.41
C ASP A 49 -0.05 2.44 -19.09
N ALA A 50 0.61 3.32 -18.33
CA ALA A 50 1.12 3.01 -17.00
C ALA A 50 0.05 3.24 -15.93
N LEU A 51 -0.08 2.30 -15.00
CA LEU A 51 -0.95 2.34 -13.83
C LEU A 51 -0.13 2.27 -12.57
N LEU A 52 -0.39 3.16 -11.61
CA LEU A 52 0.11 3.09 -10.25
C LEU A 52 -1.02 2.62 -9.33
N LEU A 53 -0.94 1.38 -8.84
CA LEU A 53 -1.83 0.83 -7.82
C LEU A 53 -1.29 1.23 -6.45
N PHE A 54 -2.06 2.03 -5.70
CA PHE A 54 -1.63 2.68 -4.47
C PHE A 54 -2.42 2.21 -3.25
N PHE A 55 -1.68 1.75 -2.22
CA PHE A 55 -2.17 1.35 -0.91
C PHE A 55 -1.82 2.42 0.13
N HIS A 56 -2.85 3.04 0.70
CA HIS A 56 -2.70 4.15 1.64
C HIS A 56 -2.22 3.74 3.03
N GLY A 57 -1.88 4.72 3.86
CA GLY A 57 -1.48 4.53 5.26
C GLY A 57 -2.66 4.22 6.18
N ASN A 58 -2.34 3.88 7.44
CA ASN A 58 -3.37 3.62 8.44
C ASN A 58 -4.14 4.91 8.79
N GLY A 59 -5.47 4.79 8.93
CA GLY A 59 -6.34 5.92 9.24
C GLY A 59 -6.59 6.89 8.08
N GLU A 60 -6.08 6.61 6.88
CA GLU A 60 -6.35 7.30 5.63
C GLU A 60 -7.45 6.60 4.84
N ILE A 61 -7.98 7.24 3.80
CA ILE A 61 -8.93 6.64 2.86
C ILE A 61 -8.57 7.03 1.43
N ALA A 62 -8.92 6.19 0.46
CA ALA A 62 -8.60 6.42 -0.96
C ALA A 62 -9.09 7.77 -1.49
N ALA A 63 -10.23 8.26 -0.99
CA ALA A 63 -10.81 9.55 -1.38
C ALA A 63 -9.94 10.76 -1.02
N GLU A 64 -9.10 10.68 0.02
CA GLU A 64 -8.22 11.79 0.44
C GLU A 64 -7.06 12.03 -0.55
N TYR A 65 -6.82 11.09 -1.44
CA TYR A 65 -5.79 11.21 -2.49
C TYR A 65 -6.29 11.87 -3.77
N ASP A 66 -7.56 12.25 -3.80
CA ASP A 66 -8.18 12.94 -4.93
C ASP A 66 -7.46 14.28 -5.21
N ASP A 67 -7.25 15.08 -4.17
CA ASP A 67 -6.63 16.41 -4.25
C ASP A 67 -5.18 16.38 -4.76
N ILE A 68 -4.45 15.29 -4.54
CA ILE A 68 -3.06 15.13 -4.97
C ILE A 68 -2.88 14.19 -6.16
N SER A 69 -3.96 13.62 -6.68
CA SER A 69 -3.94 12.69 -7.82
C SER A 69 -3.26 13.30 -9.06
N SER A 70 -3.38 14.63 -9.23
CA SER A 70 -2.77 15.39 -10.33
C SER A 70 -1.24 15.33 -10.33
N TYR A 71 -0.59 15.19 -9.17
CA TYR A 71 0.86 15.02 -9.11
C TYR A 71 1.27 13.67 -9.71
N PHE A 72 0.53 12.61 -9.41
CA PHE A 72 0.80 11.27 -9.96
C PHE A 72 0.51 11.21 -11.45
N THR A 73 -0.65 11.74 -11.88
CA THR A 73 -0.95 11.78 -13.31
C THR A 73 0.00 12.70 -14.07
N GLY A 74 0.47 13.77 -13.45
CA GLY A 74 1.53 14.63 -14.00
C GLY A 74 2.88 13.91 -14.18
N CYS A 75 3.14 12.83 -13.44
CA CYS A 75 4.30 11.95 -13.63
C CYS A 75 4.11 10.91 -14.75
N GLY A 76 2.99 10.93 -15.46
CA GLY A 76 2.74 10.05 -16.61
C GLY A 76 2.16 8.69 -16.25
N VAL A 77 1.46 8.55 -15.13
CA VAL A 77 0.79 7.31 -14.73
C VAL A 77 -0.70 7.57 -14.46
N SER A 78 -1.57 6.60 -14.76
CA SER A 78 -2.90 6.56 -14.16
C SER A 78 -2.76 6.17 -12.70
N PHE A 79 -3.46 6.84 -11.79
CA PHE A 79 -3.33 6.66 -10.35
C PHE A 79 -4.59 5.98 -9.80
N TRP A 80 -4.44 4.82 -9.19
CA TRP A 80 -5.52 4.05 -8.60
C TRP A 80 -5.30 3.89 -7.10
N SER A 81 -5.93 4.75 -6.29
CA SER A 81 -5.97 4.65 -4.84
C SER A 81 -7.05 3.67 -4.40
N VAL A 82 -6.71 2.73 -3.52
CA VAL A 82 -7.63 1.68 -3.05
C VAL A 82 -7.72 1.67 -1.53
N ASN A 83 -8.92 1.35 -1.02
CA ASN A 83 -9.15 1.22 0.42
C ASN A 83 -8.84 -0.21 0.91
N TYR A 84 -8.75 -0.38 2.23
CA TYR A 84 -8.87 -1.67 2.89
C TYR A 84 -10.35 -1.98 3.21
N ARG A 85 -10.63 -3.22 3.61
CA ARG A 85 -11.94 -3.59 4.18
C ARG A 85 -12.31 -2.66 5.32
N GLY A 86 -13.56 -2.18 5.33
CA GLY A 86 -14.08 -1.27 6.35
C GLY A 86 -13.61 0.18 6.25
N TYR A 87 -12.73 0.52 5.28
CA TYR A 87 -12.30 1.90 5.02
C TYR A 87 -13.08 2.51 3.87
N GLY A 88 -13.32 3.82 3.94
CA GLY A 88 -14.03 4.56 2.91
C GLY A 88 -15.40 3.96 2.64
N ARG A 89 -15.61 3.43 1.43
CA ARG A 89 -16.82 2.72 1.02
C ARG A 89 -16.62 1.21 0.86
N SER A 90 -15.52 0.68 1.32
CA SER A 90 -15.31 -0.77 1.30
C SER A 90 -16.15 -1.47 2.37
N SER A 91 -16.64 -2.66 2.06
CA SER A 91 -17.36 -3.50 3.01
C SER A 91 -16.41 -4.38 3.85
N GLY A 92 -16.96 -5.11 4.81
CA GLY A 92 -16.23 -6.05 5.64
C GLY A 92 -15.48 -5.42 6.79
N LEU A 93 -14.63 -6.21 7.43
CA LEU A 93 -13.76 -5.78 8.54
C LEU A 93 -12.30 -6.00 8.15
N PRO A 94 -11.41 -5.05 8.46
CA PRO A 94 -10.00 -5.19 8.14
C PRO A 94 -9.38 -6.29 9.01
N ALA A 95 -8.48 -7.07 8.38
CA ALA A 95 -7.66 -8.03 9.07
C ALA A 95 -6.29 -8.12 8.37
N TYR A 96 -5.24 -8.32 9.17
CA TYR A 96 -3.87 -8.30 8.66
C TYR A 96 -3.67 -9.25 7.47
N ARG A 97 -4.18 -10.48 7.56
CA ARG A 97 -4.05 -11.45 6.46
C ARG A 97 -4.89 -11.10 5.24
N LEU A 98 -6.10 -10.58 5.48
CA LEU A 98 -7.02 -10.26 4.40
C LEU A 98 -6.53 -9.10 3.52
N MET A 99 -5.66 -8.22 4.06
CA MET A 99 -5.08 -7.15 3.24
C MET A 99 -4.22 -7.67 2.09
N PHE A 100 -3.63 -8.85 2.24
CA PHE A 100 -2.84 -9.50 1.19
C PHE A 100 -3.73 -10.17 0.14
N ASP A 101 -4.79 -10.87 0.57
CA ASP A 101 -5.79 -11.45 -0.34
C ASP A 101 -6.48 -10.35 -1.15
N ASP A 102 -6.77 -9.21 -0.50
CA ASP A 102 -7.36 -8.05 -1.16
C ASP A 102 -6.40 -7.41 -2.17
N ALA A 103 -5.11 -7.35 -1.85
CA ALA A 103 -4.10 -6.84 -2.79
C ALA A 103 -3.99 -7.71 -4.06
N ASP A 104 -3.96 -9.05 -3.90
CA ASP A 104 -3.99 -9.98 -5.04
C ASP A 104 -5.28 -9.84 -5.87
N ALA A 105 -6.44 -9.69 -5.22
CA ALA A 105 -7.71 -9.49 -5.91
C ALA A 105 -7.72 -8.18 -6.71
N LEU A 106 -7.19 -7.09 -6.15
CA LEU A 106 -7.08 -5.78 -6.82
C LEU A 106 -6.16 -5.85 -8.04
N LEU A 107 -4.98 -6.47 -7.91
CA LEU A 107 -4.08 -6.65 -9.05
C LEU A 107 -4.73 -7.50 -10.15
N SER A 108 -5.38 -8.60 -9.77
CA SER A 108 -6.09 -9.49 -10.69
C SER A 108 -7.27 -8.81 -11.40
N ASP A 109 -7.83 -7.75 -10.81
CA ASP A 109 -8.97 -7.00 -11.35
C ASP A 109 -8.56 -5.89 -12.35
N VAL A 110 -7.27 -5.59 -12.48
CA VAL A 110 -6.75 -4.56 -13.41
C VAL A 110 -7.29 -4.73 -14.84
N PRO A 111 -7.34 -5.93 -15.43
CA PRO A 111 -7.89 -6.12 -16.79
C PRO A 111 -9.38 -5.72 -16.90
N ARG A 112 -10.20 -6.02 -15.87
CA ARG A 112 -11.61 -5.63 -15.86
C ARG A 112 -11.76 -4.11 -15.73
N ILE A 113 -10.97 -3.46 -14.87
CA ILE A 113 -10.94 -2.01 -14.70
C ILE A 113 -10.49 -1.34 -16.01
N ALA A 114 -9.46 -1.87 -16.67
CA ALA A 114 -8.99 -1.38 -17.96
C ALA A 114 -10.11 -1.43 -19.03
N GLN A 115 -10.79 -2.57 -19.14
CA GLN A 115 -11.92 -2.73 -20.06
C GLN A 115 -13.07 -1.75 -19.75
N ALA A 116 -13.44 -1.62 -18.48
CA ALA A 116 -14.54 -0.73 -18.05
C ALA A 116 -14.26 0.74 -18.34
N THR A 117 -12.98 1.14 -18.37
CA THR A 117 -12.55 2.51 -18.63
C THR A 117 -12.09 2.78 -20.06
N GLY A 118 -12.14 1.75 -20.94
CA GLY A 118 -11.66 1.86 -22.32
C GLY A 118 -10.15 2.07 -22.41
N ARG A 119 -9.39 1.58 -21.43
CA ARG A 119 -7.93 1.74 -21.32
C ARG A 119 -7.22 0.39 -21.48
N THR A 120 -5.92 0.48 -21.69
CA THR A 120 -4.98 -0.63 -21.58
C THR A 120 -3.91 -0.22 -20.59
N PHE A 121 -3.59 -1.08 -19.64
CA PHE A 121 -2.49 -0.89 -18.71
C PHE A 121 -1.44 -1.97 -18.98
N SER A 122 -0.39 -1.61 -19.72
CA SER A 122 0.71 -2.52 -20.08
C SER A 122 1.84 -2.51 -19.06
N ARG A 123 1.85 -1.50 -18.17
CA ARG A 123 2.84 -1.35 -17.12
C ARG A 123 2.15 -1.01 -15.80
N ILE A 124 2.26 -1.91 -14.83
CA ILE A 124 1.68 -1.73 -13.50
C ILE A 124 2.82 -1.48 -12.52
N LEU A 125 2.75 -0.37 -11.79
CA LEU A 125 3.58 -0.06 -10.65
C LEU A 125 2.75 -0.26 -9.38
N VAL A 126 3.37 -0.70 -8.30
CA VAL A 126 2.72 -0.79 -6.99
C VAL A 126 3.39 0.20 -6.03
N MET A 127 2.57 0.91 -5.27
CA MET A 127 3.04 1.85 -4.25
C MET A 127 2.32 1.60 -2.93
N GLY A 128 3.08 1.65 -1.85
CA GLY A 128 2.51 1.56 -0.50
C GLY A 128 3.08 2.62 0.42
N ARG A 129 2.19 3.29 1.15
CA ARG A 129 2.55 4.26 2.17
C ARG A 129 2.31 3.67 3.56
N SER A 130 3.30 3.78 4.46
CA SER A 130 3.19 3.34 5.85
C SER A 130 2.66 1.90 5.96
N LEU A 131 1.45 1.67 6.49
CA LEU A 131 0.79 0.37 6.54
C LEU A 131 0.69 -0.28 5.15
N GLY A 132 0.41 0.51 4.12
CA GLY A 132 0.27 0.05 2.74
C GLY A 132 1.54 -0.53 2.13
N SER A 133 2.70 -0.27 2.73
CA SER A 133 3.96 -0.87 2.29
C SER A 133 3.93 -2.40 2.34
N ALA A 134 3.16 -3.00 3.26
CA ALA A 134 3.00 -4.45 3.32
C ALA A 134 2.25 -5.02 2.12
N SER A 135 1.13 -4.40 1.71
CA SER A 135 0.39 -4.83 0.51
C SER A 135 1.23 -4.70 -0.76
N ALA A 136 1.94 -3.58 -0.91
CA ALA A 136 2.79 -3.36 -2.08
C ALA A 136 3.97 -4.34 -2.13
N LEU A 137 4.64 -4.58 -1.01
CA LEU A 137 5.72 -5.56 -0.89
C LEU A 137 5.23 -6.99 -1.10
N PHE A 138 4.05 -7.34 -0.59
CA PHE A 138 3.47 -8.65 -0.82
C PHE A 138 3.28 -8.91 -2.32
N LEU A 139 2.68 -7.98 -3.07
CA LEU A 139 2.54 -8.09 -4.50
C LEU A 139 3.91 -8.20 -5.20
N ALA A 140 4.86 -7.34 -4.83
CA ALA A 140 6.20 -7.33 -5.39
C ALA A 140 6.97 -8.64 -5.15
N SER A 141 6.73 -9.32 -4.02
CA SER A 141 7.37 -10.59 -3.66
C SER A 141 6.80 -11.81 -4.40
N ARG A 142 5.56 -11.71 -4.91
CA ARG A 142 4.83 -12.82 -5.53
C ARG A 142 4.72 -12.73 -7.04
N HIS A 143 4.75 -11.52 -7.59
CA HIS A 143 4.53 -11.28 -9.01
C HIS A 143 5.84 -10.91 -9.70
N ALA A 144 6.09 -11.53 -10.83
CA ALA A 144 7.31 -11.32 -11.60
C ALA A 144 7.38 -9.93 -12.23
N SER A 145 8.60 -9.49 -12.58
CA SER A 145 8.84 -8.24 -13.30
C SER A 145 8.17 -8.15 -14.68
N THR A 146 7.64 -9.26 -15.18
CA THR A 146 6.79 -9.29 -16.40
C THR A 146 5.37 -8.79 -16.15
N GLU A 147 4.91 -8.82 -14.90
CA GLU A 147 3.58 -8.36 -14.48
C GLU A 147 3.64 -6.98 -13.84
N LEU A 148 4.68 -6.74 -13.02
CA LEU A 148 4.89 -5.48 -12.32
C LEU A 148 6.16 -4.79 -12.80
N GLY A 149 6.06 -3.49 -13.08
CA GLY A 149 7.17 -2.67 -13.56
C GLY A 149 8.04 -2.04 -12.47
N GLY A 150 7.59 -2.02 -11.22
CA GLY A 150 8.35 -1.45 -10.11
C GLY A 150 7.58 -1.30 -8.81
N LEU A 151 8.31 -1.05 -7.74
CA LEU A 151 7.83 -0.88 -6.37
C LEU A 151 8.21 0.51 -5.84
N ILE A 152 7.26 1.21 -5.23
CA ILE A 152 7.48 2.48 -4.54
C ILE A 152 7.01 2.33 -3.10
N LEU A 153 7.85 2.70 -2.15
CA LEU A 153 7.54 2.66 -0.72
C LEU A 153 7.72 4.06 -0.12
N ASP A 154 6.66 4.57 0.48
CA ASP A 154 6.66 5.82 1.22
C ASP A 154 6.53 5.54 2.70
N SER A 155 7.52 6.01 3.48
CA SER A 155 7.57 5.84 4.94
C SER A 155 7.30 4.39 5.40
N PRO A 156 7.94 3.37 4.77
CA PRO A 156 7.66 1.97 5.05
C PRO A 156 8.24 1.53 6.39
N TYR A 157 7.64 0.49 6.99
CA TYR A 157 8.24 -0.26 8.09
C TYR A 157 8.89 -1.56 7.57
N ALA A 158 9.95 -2.03 8.25
CA ALA A 158 10.61 -3.29 7.95
C ALA A 158 10.09 -4.45 8.82
N ASP A 159 9.85 -4.15 10.11
CA ASP A 159 9.46 -5.12 11.13
C ASP A 159 8.08 -4.79 11.69
N GLY A 160 7.09 -5.61 11.32
CA GLY A 160 5.70 -5.40 11.72
C GLY A 160 5.47 -5.59 13.22
N LEU A 161 6.23 -6.46 13.91
CA LEU A 161 6.09 -6.63 15.35
C LEU A 161 6.66 -5.43 16.12
N LYS A 162 7.74 -4.83 15.62
CA LYS A 162 8.23 -3.56 16.18
C LYS A 162 7.22 -2.43 15.96
N LEU A 163 6.56 -2.41 14.79
CA LEU A 163 5.50 -1.44 14.54
C LEU A 163 4.34 -1.63 15.53
N VAL A 164 3.86 -2.86 15.72
CA VAL A 164 2.81 -3.17 16.71
C VAL A 164 3.23 -2.71 18.11
N TYR A 165 4.47 -2.98 18.52
CA TYR A 165 4.99 -2.54 19.82
C TYR A 165 5.01 -1.01 19.94
N ARG A 166 5.46 -0.30 18.93
CA ARG A 166 5.49 1.19 18.92
C ARG A 166 4.08 1.79 19.04
N LEU A 167 3.11 1.20 18.37
CA LEU A 167 1.74 1.72 18.34
C LEU A 167 0.94 1.39 19.61
N SER A 168 1.24 0.27 20.29
CA SER A 168 0.39 -0.24 21.38
C SER A 168 1.13 -0.47 22.71
N GLY A 169 2.45 -0.52 22.71
CA GLY A 169 3.26 -0.97 23.85
C GLY A 169 3.19 -2.50 24.08
N ILE A 170 2.49 -3.25 23.24
CA ILE A 170 2.32 -4.71 23.39
C ILE A 170 3.44 -5.43 22.64
N ALA A 171 4.29 -6.16 23.39
CA ALA A 171 5.30 -7.03 22.80
C ALA A 171 4.66 -8.37 22.41
N LEU A 172 4.66 -8.68 21.12
CA LEU A 172 4.21 -9.97 20.60
C LEU A 172 5.42 -10.86 20.30
N ASN A 173 5.27 -12.18 20.52
CA ASN A 173 6.32 -13.12 20.19
C ASN A 173 6.09 -13.69 18.78
N ARG A 174 7.13 -13.62 17.93
CA ARG A 174 7.11 -14.16 16.56
C ARG A 174 6.73 -15.63 16.51
N MET A 175 7.13 -16.40 17.52
CA MET A 175 6.81 -17.84 17.59
C MET A 175 5.32 -18.13 17.74
N ASP A 176 4.56 -17.18 18.30
CA ASP A 176 3.11 -17.30 18.45
C ASP A 176 2.35 -16.88 17.16
N LEU A 177 3.08 -16.34 16.19
CA LEU A 177 2.58 -15.76 14.95
C LEU A 177 3.30 -16.35 13.72
N PRO A 178 3.24 -17.66 13.49
CA PRO A 178 4.06 -18.34 12.46
C PRO A 178 3.76 -17.87 11.04
N ASP A 179 2.57 -17.35 10.81
CA ASP A 179 2.13 -16.90 9.50
C ASP A 179 2.21 -15.37 9.34
N PHE A 180 2.81 -14.66 10.29
CA PHE A 180 3.02 -13.23 10.19
C PHE A 180 4.14 -12.92 9.20
N MET A 181 3.86 -12.13 8.17
CA MET A 181 4.83 -11.75 7.15
C MET A 181 5.45 -10.39 7.49
N ASP A 182 6.77 -10.36 7.64
CA ASP A 182 7.48 -9.10 7.80
C ASP A 182 7.86 -8.50 6.45
N ASN A 183 7.81 -7.19 6.37
CA ASN A 183 8.19 -6.45 5.17
C ASN A 183 9.65 -6.71 4.76
N ILE A 184 10.53 -6.96 5.72
CA ILE A 184 11.94 -7.29 5.44
C ILE A 184 12.09 -8.61 4.66
N ASP A 185 11.25 -9.61 4.97
CA ASP A 185 11.27 -10.90 4.29
C ASP A 185 10.62 -10.79 2.89
N LEU A 186 9.52 -10.03 2.79
CA LEU A 186 8.89 -9.72 1.51
C LEU A 186 9.85 -8.95 0.59
N MET A 187 10.61 -7.98 1.12
CA MET A 187 11.62 -7.23 0.35
C MET A 187 12.74 -8.14 -0.17
N ARG A 188 13.21 -9.11 0.62
CA ARG A 188 14.22 -10.07 0.16
C ARG A 188 13.74 -10.95 -0.98
N ALA A 189 12.44 -11.22 -1.04
CA ALA A 189 11.82 -12.02 -2.08
C ALA A 189 11.42 -11.20 -3.32
N ALA A 190 11.30 -9.87 -3.19
CA ALA A 190 10.94 -8.99 -4.28
C ALA A 190 12.13 -8.74 -5.22
N ASP A 191 11.91 -8.91 -6.53
CA ASP A 191 12.91 -8.61 -7.57
C ASP A 191 12.36 -7.58 -8.57
N LEU A 192 12.07 -6.38 -8.07
CA LEU A 192 11.57 -5.26 -8.87
C LEU A 192 12.45 -4.02 -8.68
N PRO A 193 12.57 -3.16 -9.70
CA PRO A 193 13.09 -1.81 -9.51
C PRO A 193 12.37 -1.13 -8.35
N THR A 194 13.11 -0.65 -7.34
CA THR A 194 12.54 -0.21 -6.08
C THR A 194 12.95 1.21 -5.71
N LEU A 195 11.98 2.06 -5.40
CA LEU A 195 12.17 3.38 -4.83
C LEU A 195 11.62 3.40 -3.40
N ILE A 196 12.45 3.79 -2.43
CA ILE A 196 12.04 4.02 -1.04
C ILE A 196 12.21 5.52 -0.75
N ILE A 197 11.20 6.15 -0.16
CA ILE A 197 11.22 7.56 0.25
C ILE A 197 10.87 7.60 1.73
N HIS A 198 11.64 8.36 2.54
CA HIS A 198 11.40 8.42 3.99
C HIS A 198 11.92 9.71 4.60
N GLY A 199 11.19 10.25 5.58
CA GLY A 199 11.59 11.45 6.33
C GLY A 199 12.62 11.13 7.41
N THR A 200 13.64 11.99 7.56
CA THR A 200 14.74 11.74 8.52
C THR A 200 14.33 11.88 9.98
N ILE A 201 13.24 12.63 10.27
CA ILE A 201 12.72 12.83 11.62
C ILE A 201 11.35 12.17 11.84
N ASP A 202 11.04 11.12 11.08
CA ASP A 202 9.82 10.33 11.26
C ASP A 202 9.81 9.70 12.68
N GLN A 203 8.83 10.12 13.51
CA GLN A 203 8.68 9.68 14.90
C GLN A 203 7.77 8.45 15.03
N ILE A 204 7.03 8.07 13.97
CA ILE A 204 6.15 6.91 13.95
C ILE A 204 6.93 5.70 13.49
N ILE A 205 7.59 5.80 12.33
CA ILE A 205 8.44 4.77 11.75
C ILE A 205 9.83 5.36 11.53
N PRO A 206 10.82 5.01 12.37
CA PRO A 206 12.16 5.58 12.24
C PRO A 206 12.80 5.27 10.88
N ILE A 207 13.60 6.21 10.36
CA ILE A 207 14.33 6.09 9.08
C ILE A 207 15.18 4.80 8.98
N SER A 208 15.60 4.22 10.11
CA SER A 208 16.30 2.95 10.15
C SER A 208 15.52 1.80 9.49
N GLU A 209 14.18 1.80 9.59
CA GLU A 209 13.33 0.79 8.95
C GLU A 209 13.44 0.85 7.41
N ALA A 210 13.45 2.06 6.83
CA ALA A 210 13.66 2.25 5.40
C ALA A 210 15.07 1.82 4.95
N ARG A 211 16.09 2.11 5.78
CA ARG A 211 17.48 1.68 5.53
C ARG A 211 17.62 0.17 5.59
N ASP A 212 16.93 -0.49 6.53
CA ASP A 212 16.89 -1.95 6.63
C ASP A 212 16.26 -2.58 5.38
N LEU A 213 15.13 -2.04 4.91
CA LEU A 213 14.49 -2.47 3.67
C LEU A 213 15.39 -2.24 2.45
N TYR A 214 16.03 -1.08 2.36
CA TYR A 214 16.98 -0.80 1.27
C TYR A 214 18.14 -1.79 1.25
N GLY A 215 18.67 -2.14 2.44
CA GLY A 215 19.71 -3.15 2.57
C GLY A 215 19.26 -4.56 2.18
N ALA A 216 17.98 -4.88 2.42
CA ALA A 216 17.39 -6.18 2.09
C ALA A 216 17.02 -6.34 0.61
N CYS A 217 16.78 -5.23 -0.11
CA CYS A 217 16.41 -5.26 -1.52
C CYS A 217 17.52 -5.89 -2.38
N GLN A 218 17.17 -6.90 -3.17
CA GLN A 218 18.13 -7.65 -4.01
C GLN A 218 18.26 -7.06 -5.41
N ASN A 219 17.26 -6.33 -5.91
CA ASN A 219 17.29 -5.76 -7.24
C ASN A 219 18.36 -4.66 -7.33
N PRO A 220 19.24 -4.67 -8.36
CA PRO A 220 20.29 -3.66 -8.52
C PRO A 220 19.75 -2.25 -8.82
N VAL A 221 18.54 -2.16 -9.39
CA VAL A 221 17.86 -0.89 -9.65
C VAL A 221 17.07 -0.51 -8.41
N ARG A 222 17.76 0.05 -7.41
CA ARG A 222 17.14 0.47 -6.15
C ARG A 222 17.65 1.84 -5.73
N ARG A 223 16.76 2.62 -5.10
CA ARG A 223 17.10 3.94 -4.58
C ARG A 223 16.39 4.19 -3.25
N LEU A 224 17.11 4.77 -2.29
CA LEU A 224 16.58 5.34 -1.07
C LEU A 224 16.72 6.86 -1.16
N ILE A 225 15.62 7.58 -0.95
CA ILE A 225 15.57 9.03 -0.83
C ILE A 225 15.21 9.37 0.61
N GLU A 226 16.15 9.94 1.34
CA GLU A 226 15.94 10.46 2.68
C GLU A 226 15.62 11.96 2.58
N ILE A 227 14.43 12.36 3.06
CA ILE A 227 13.99 13.76 3.03
C ILE A 227 14.36 14.38 4.37
N ASP A 228 15.35 15.27 4.34
CA ASP A 228 15.87 15.89 5.56
C ASP A 228 14.82 16.78 6.22
N GLY A 229 14.65 16.61 7.53
CA GLY A 229 13.71 17.37 8.34
C GLY A 229 12.23 17.01 8.15
N ALA A 230 11.89 16.03 7.29
CA ALA A 230 10.53 15.57 7.12
C ALA A 230 10.14 14.49 8.16
N GLY A 231 8.91 14.56 8.67
CA GLY A 231 8.27 13.56 9.53
C GLY A 231 7.45 12.56 8.70
N HIS A 232 6.59 11.78 9.39
CA HIS A 232 5.81 10.71 8.78
C HIS A 232 4.76 11.21 7.77
N ASN A 233 4.20 12.38 8.00
CA ASN A 233 3.08 12.92 7.23
C ASN A 233 3.47 14.09 6.32
N ASP A 234 4.76 14.40 6.19
CA ASP A 234 5.22 15.60 5.48
C ASP A 234 5.67 15.31 4.03
N LEU A 235 5.63 14.06 3.59
CA LEU A 235 6.21 13.67 2.29
C LEU A 235 5.26 13.90 1.10
N MET A 236 3.95 13.91 1.35
CA MET A 236 2.94 14.08 0.29
C MET A 236 2.10 15.35 0.45
N PHE A 237 2.23 16.05 1.59
CA PHE A 237 1.41 17.23 1.92
C PHE A 237 2.25 18.40 2.37
#